data_4a1b8d4162a16ad49c0a4aa7f9267322
#
_entry.id   4a1b8d4162a16ad49c0a4aa7f9267322
#
_cell.length_a   1.000
_cell.length_b   1.000
_cell.length_c   1.000
_cell.angle_alpha   90.00
_cell.angle_beta   90.00
_cell.angle_gamma   90.00
#
_symmetry.space_group_name_H-M   'P 1'
#
loop_
_entity.id
_entity.type
_entity.pdbx_description
1 polymer ?
#
loop_
_entity_poly.entity_id
_entity_poly.type
_entity_poly.pdbx_seq_one_letter_code
_entity_poly.pdbx_strand_id
1 'polypeptide(L)'
;MKFLKIFSFLLSLMLLSCSSSSDGDGEVTISCSPTRIDVPAKGGTYKIMIVASEGGWEARASFPGEGPTANVYHWFKVSASGNNKAMGMVTVDVEENKSSVALDGSVEISLEDKKVSVPVHQAGKQVTPIEGGEMVIPEGYKLVWNDEFNEGSELNSTDWRH
;
A
#
# COMPACT_ATOMS: atom_id res chain seq x y z
N MET A 1 -32.76 -24.27 -83.55
CA MET A 1 -32.75 -25.11 -82.36
C MET A 1 -31.44 -24.84 -81.59
N LYS A 2 -31.46 -24.01 -80.54
CA LYS A 2 -30.47 -23.98 -79.51
C LYS A 2 -31.04 -23.17 -78.34
N PHE A 3 -31.30 -23.84 -77.22
CA PHE A 3 -31.88 -23.27 -76.02
C PHE A 3 -30.83 -22.46 -75.31
N LEU A 4 -31.08 -21.17 -75.20
CA LEU A 4 -30.29 -20.30 -74.38
C LEU A 4 -30.89 -20.30 -72.95
N LYS A 5 -30.27 -21.01 -72.06
CA LYS A 5 -30.62 -20.99 -70.63
C LYS A 5 -30.08 -19.68 -69.98
N ILE A 6 -31.01 -18.76 -69.77
CA ILE A 6 -30.73 -17.55 -68.96
C ILE A 6 -30.72 -17.96 -67.48
N PHE A 7 -29.56 -18.03 -66.94
CA PHE A 7 -29.36 -18.26 -65.48
C PHE A 7 -29.52 -16.92 -64.78
N SER A 8 -30.75 -16.67 -64.31
CA SER A 8 -31.03 -15.50 -63.49
C SER A 8 -30.41 -15.69 -62.11
N PHE A 9 -29.25 -15.07 -61.89
CA PHE A 9 -28.59 -15.01 -60.56
C PHE A 9 -29.26 -13.92 -59.73
N LEU A 10 -30.27 -14.34 -58.98
CA LEU A 10 -30.92 -13.46 -58.00
C LEU A 10 -29.98 -13.21 -56.87
N LEU A 11 -29.19 -12.12 -56.88
CA LEU A 11 -28.36 -11.65 -55.85
C LEU A 11 -29.26 -11.10 -54.73
N SER A 12 -29.62 -11.97 -53.78
CA SER A 12 -30.29 -11.55 -52.55
C SER A 12 -29.31 -10.78 -51.69
N LEU A 13 -29.39 -9.47 -51.76
CA LEU A 13 -28.67 -8.57 -50.86
C LEU A 13 -29.31 -8.67 -49.47
N MET A 14 -28.87 -9.64 -48.66
CA MET A 14 -29.15 -9.63 -47.23
C MET A 14 -28.44 -8.44 -46.63
N LEU A 15 -29.20 -7.37 -46.41
CA LEU A 15 -28.81 -6.31 -45.45
C LEU A 15 -28.82 -6.93 -44.06
N LEU A 16 -27.71 -7.52 -43.65
CA LEU A 16 -27.43 -7.68 -42.22
C LEU A 16 -27.35 -6.27 -41.63
N SER A 17 -28.48 -5.80 -41.15
CA SER A 17 -28.50 -4.73 -40.16
C SER A 17 -27.83 -5.27 -38.90
N CYS A 18 -26.53 -5.16 -38.84
CA CYS A 18 -25.79 -5.26 -37.59
C CYS A 18 -26.10 -3.97 -36.82
N SER A 19 -27.20 -3.97 -36.08
CA SER A 19 -27.32 -3.06 -34.94
C SER A 19 -26.31 -3.54 -33.91
N SER A 20 -25.07 -3.13 -34.08
CA SER A 20 -24.15 -3.05 -32.96
C SER A 20 -24.72 -1.98 -32.02
N SER A 21 -25.60 -2.39 -31.12
CA SER A 21 -25.64 -1.76 -29.81
C SER A 21 -24.26 -1.98 -29.22
N SER A 22 -23.35 -1.07 -29.47
CA SER A 22 -22.22 -0.87 -28.61
C SER A 22 -22.79 -0.33 -27.30
N ASP A 23 -23.32 -1.26 -26.49
CA ASP A 23 -23.21 -1.10 -25.06
C ASP A 23 -21.70 -1.03 -24.84
N GLY A 24 -21.21 0.20 -24.79
CA GLY A 24 -19.84 0.45 -24.40
C GLY A 24 -19.76 0.13 -22.91
N ASP A 25 -19.59 -1.15 -22.59
CA ASP A 25 -18.96 -1.56 -21.35
C ASP A 25 -17.55 -0.96 -21.41
N GLY A 26 -17.45 0.31 -21.04
CA GLY A 26 -16.17 0.96 -20.83
C GLY A 26 -15.44 0.13 -19.81
N GLU A 27 -14.27 -0.39 -20.16
CA GLU A 27 -13.48 -1.20 -19.24
C GLU A 27 -13.33 -0.42 -17.91
N VAL A 28 -13.80 -1.04 -16.81
CA VAL A 28 -13.65 -0.46 -15.48
C VAL A 28 -12.18 -0.37 -15.16
N THR A 29 -11.70 0.85 -14.96
CA THR A 29 -10.30 1.12 -14.64
C THR A 29 -10.18 1.94 -13.36
N ILE A 30 -9.12 1.66 -12.61
CA ILE A 30 -8.76 2.43 -11.42
C ILE A 30 -7.23 2.52 -11.33
N SER A 31 -6.75 3.70 -11.06
CA SER A 31 -5.33 4.00 -10.87
C SER A 31 -5.13 4.94 -9.70
N CYS A 32 -3.95 4.94 -9.12
CA CYS A 32 -3.60 5.77 -7.97
C CYS A 32 -2.18 6.32 -8.06
N SER A 33 -1.96 7.45 -7.43
CA SER A 33 -0.64 8.08 -7.31
C SER A 33 -0.52 8.79 -5.95
N PRO A 34 0.56 8.55 -5.19
CA PRO A 34 1.64 7.62 -5.45
C PRO A 34 1.21 6.15 -5.35
N THR A 35 2.04 5.23 -5.87
CA THR A 35 1.81 3.79 -5.81
C THR A 35 2.42 3.12 -4.58
N ARG A 36 3.10 3.89 -3.73
CA ARG A 36 3.70 3.49 -2.44
C ARG A 36 3.83 4.71 -1.54
N ILE A 37 3.76 4.50 -0.24
CA ILE A 37 3.99 5.52 0.79
C ILE A 37 5.06 5.01 1.76
N ASP A 38 6.18 5.74 1.86
CA ASP A 38 7.21 5.51 2.87
C ASP A 38 7.09 6.60 3.93
N VAL A 39 6.92 6.20 5.18
CA VAL A 39 6.57 7.05 6.31
C VAL A 39 7.71 7.00 7.34
N PRO A 40 8.21 8.14 7.82
CA PRO A 40 9.14 8.15 8.95
C PRO A 40 8.45 7.69 10.25
N ALA A 41 9.24 7.31 11.25
CA ALA A 41 8.71 6.84 12.53
C ALA A 41 7.75 7.84 13.21
N LYS A 42 7.95 9.14 13.02
CA LYS A 42 7.09 10.19 13.60
C LYS A 42 5.65 10.22 13.03
N GLY A 43 5.38 9.42 11.97
CA GLY A 43 4.09 9.44 11.29
C GLY A 43 3.88 10.68 10.42
N GLY A 44 2.61 10.99 10.15
CA GLY A 44 2.20 12.17 9.36
C GLY A 44 0.98 11.90 8.50
N THR A 45 0.60 12.90 7.72
CA THR A 45 -0.56 12.83 6.80
C THR A 45 -0.08 12.76 5.36
N TYR A 46 -0.58 11.79 4.61
CA TYR A 46 -0.23 11.52 3.21
C TYR A 46 -1.48 11.52 2.36
N LYS A 47 -1.32 11.75 1.05
CA LYS A 47 -2.43 11.82 0.11
C LYS A 47 -2.16 10.92 -1.08
N ILE A 48 -3.20 10.17 -1.51
CA ILE A 48 -3.22 9.36 -2.72
C ILE A 48 -4.30 9.95 -3.62
N MET A 49 -3.92 10.36 -4.83
CA MET A 49 -4.88 10.75 -5.85
C MET A 49 -5.40 9.50 -6.56
N ILE A 50 -6.71 9.44 -6.72
CA ILE A 50 -7.41 8.36 -7.42
C ILE A 50 -7.94 8.87 -8.73
N VAL A 51 -7.74 8.09 -9.80
CA VAL A 51 -8.37 8.28 -11.10
C VAL A 51 -8.99 6.96 -11.52
N ALA A 52 -10.29 6.96 -11.68
CA ALA A 52 -11.10 5.80 -12.03
C ALA A 52 -11.96 6.10 -13.27
N SER A 53 -12.47 5.08 -13.93
CA SER A 53 -13.41 5.25 -15.06
C SER A 53 -14.72 5.91 -14.63
N GLU A 54 -15.12 5.68 -13.38
CA GLU A 54 -16.36 6.21 -12.80
C GLU A 54 -16.24 6.43 -11.29
N GLY A 55 -17.30 6.95 -10.68
CA GLY A 55 -17.41 7.06 -9.23
C GLY A 55 -17.91 5.78 -8.59
N GLY A 56 -17.91 5.75 -7.26
CA GLY A 56 -18.33 4.58 -6.48
C GLY A 56 -17.16 3.74 -5.95
N TRP A 57 -15.92 4.20 -6.16
CA TRP A 57 -14.74 3.55 -5.60
C TRP A 57 -14.68 3.74 -4.07
N GLU A 58 -14.10 2.77 -3.40
CA GLU A 58 -13.90 2.76 -1.96
C GLU A 58 -12.43 2.60 -1.62
N ALA A 59 -12.04 3.11 -0.45
CA ALA A 59 -10.67 2.95 0.07
C ALA A 59 -10.72 2.52 1.53
N ARG A 60 -9.87 1.55 1.90
CA ARG A 60 -9.73 1.07 3.28
C ARG A 60 -8.28 0.80 3.65
N ALA A 61 -7.99 0.90 4.94
CA ALA A 61 -6.74 0.38 5.48
C ALA A 61 -6.78 -1.15 5.52
N SER A 62 -5.64 -1.79 5.28
CA SER A 62 -5.44 -3.23 5.40
C SER A 62 -4.10 -3.51 6.07
N PHE A 63 -4.09 -4.44 7.01
CA PHE A 63 -2.94 -4.76 7.84
C PHE A 63 -2.60 -6.25 7.74
N PRO A 64 -1.29 -6.62 7.77
CA PRO A 64 -0.88 -8.02 7.81
C PRO A 64 -1.51 -8.77 8.98
N GLY A 65 -2.04 -9.97 8.71
CA GLY A 65 -2.68 -10.80 9.73
C GLY A 65 -4.08 -10.38 10.14
N GLU A 66 -4.70 -9.43 9.44
CA GLU A 66 -6.07 -9.01 9.69
C GLU A 66 -7.06 -10.16 9.44
N GLY A 67 -7.98 -10.39 10.39
CA GLY A 67 -8.98 -11.44 10.31
C GLY A 67 -10.02 -11.32 11.43
N PRO A 68 -11.11 -12.09 11.40
CA PRO A 68 -12.25 -11.92 12.31
C PRO A 68 -11.92 -12.03 13.81
N THR A 69 -10.83 -12.72 14.15
CA THR A 69 -10.37 -12.94 15.54
C THR A 69 -9.01 -12.33 15.82
N ALA A 70 -8.42 -11.63 14.84
CA ALA A 70 -7.08 -11.06 14.98
C ALA A 70 -7.14 -9.73 15.74
N ASN A 71 -6.27 -9.60 16.75
CA ASN A 71 -6.04 -8.32 17.41
C ASN A 71 -4.90 -7.58 16.68
N VAL A 72 -5.24 -6.90 15.59
CA VAL A 72 -4.28 -6.20 14.75
C VAL A 72 -4.18 -4.74 15.18
N TYR A 73 -2.96 -4.24 15.28
CA TYR A 73 -2.70 -2.83 15.59
C TYR A 73 -2.93 -1.97 14.35
N HIS A 74 -3.94 -1.10 14.39
CA HIS A 74 -4.31 -0.18 13.33
C HIS A 74 -3.58 1.15 13.53
N TRP A 75 -2.39 1.26 12.97
CA TRP A 75 -1.46 2.38 13.15
C TRP A 75 -1.65 3.52 12.14
N PHE A 76 -2.54 3.37 11.19
CA PHE A 76 -3.00 4.46 10.32
C PHE A 76 -4.49 4.38 10.03
N LYS A 77 -5.06 5.51 9.65
CA LYS A 77 -6.47 5.67 9.25
C LYS A 77 -6.55 6.19 7.83
N VAL A 78 -7.63 5.82 7.15
CA VAL A 78 -7.90 6.20 5.78
C VAL A 78 -9.22 6.95 5.73
N SER A 79 -9.23 8.09 5.02
CA SER A 79 -10.45 8.82 4.68
C SER A 79 -10.47 9.15 3.20
N ALA A 80 -11.62 8.95 2.55
CA ALA A 80 -11.80 9.19 1.13
C ALA A 80 -12.65 10.45 0.89
N SER A 81 -12.30 11.22 -0.13
CA SER A 81 -13.09 12.35 -0.62
C SER A 81 -13.19 12.31 -2.14
N GLY A 82 -14.38 12.65 -2.68
CA GLY A 82 -14.65 12.60 -4.11
C GLY A 82 -14.87 11.18 -4.66
N ASN A 83 -15.10 10.20 -3.80
CA ASN A 83 -15.32 8.80 -4.18
C ASN A 83 -16.60 8.55 -4.99
N ASN A 84 -17.53 9.51 -5.04
CA ASN A 84 -18.69 9.52 -5.92
C ASN A 84 -18.40 10.08 -7.33
N LYS A 85 -17.14 10.34 -7.65
CA LYS A 85 -16.66 10.88 -8.93
C LYS A 85 -15.51 10.01 -9.45
N ALA A 86 -15.24 10.09 -10.73
CA ALA A 86 -14.11 9.42 -11.37
C ALA A 86 -12.74 9.86 -10.81
N MET A 87 -12.67 11.04 -10.22
CA MET A 87 -11.44 11.54 -9.57
C MET A 87 -11.71 11.88 -8.11
N GLY A 88 -10.79 11.47 -7.25
CA GLY A 88 -10.87 11.77 -5.83
C GLY A 88 -9.53 11.65 -5.12
N MET A 89 -9.58 11.75 -3.81
CA MET A 89 -8.39 11.74 -2.97
C MET A 89 -8.61 10.87 -1.73
N VAL A 90 -7.62 10.09 -1.41
CA VAL A 90 -7.52 9.35 -0.16
C VAL A 90 -6.48 10.03 0.73
N THR A 91 -6.88 10.35 1.95
CA THR A 91 -5.98 10.84 3.00
C THR A 91 -5.62 9.68 3.92
N VAL A 92 -4.33 9.53 4.19
CA VAL A 92 -3.77 8.49 5.06
C VAL A 92 -3.12 9.19 6.25
N ASP A 93 -3.72 9.08 7.42
CA ASP A 93 -3.21 9.65 8.68
C ASP A 93 -2.50 8.57 9.47
N VAL A 94 -1.19 8.71 9.61
CA VAL A 94 -0.28 7.73 10.19
C VAL A 94 0.17 8.19 11.57
N GLU A 95 -0.03 7.36 12.57
CA GLU A 95 0.40 7.61 13.95
C GLU A 95 1.92 7.46 14.12
N GLU A 96 2.48 7.98 15.21
CA GLU A 96 3.90 7.80 15.55
C GLU A 96 4.19 6.32 15.86
N ASN A 97 5.18 5.74 15.19
CA ASN A 97 5.74 4.44 15.54
C ASN A 97 6.78 4.62 16.67
N LYS A 98 6.40 4.24 17.87
CA LYS A 98 7.28 4.31 19.06
C LYS A 98 8.22 3.11 19.19
N SER A 99 8.00 2.06 18.38
CA SER A 99 8.82 0.85 18.33
C SER A 99 10.02 1.06 17.41
N SER A 100 11.11 0.35 17.67
CA SER A 100 12.24 0.24 16.74
C SER A 100 11.95 -0.65 15.53
N VAL A 101 10.85 -1.40 15.55
CA VAL A 101 10.45 -2.28 14.45
C VAL A 101 9.62 -1.50 13.44
N ALA A 102 9.93 -1.66 12.16
CA ALA A 102 9.13 -1.10 11.07
C ALA A 102 7.74 -1.74 11.00
N LEU A 103 6.78 -0.99 10.49
CA LEU A 103 5.39 -1.44 10.30
C LEU A 103 5.04 -1.43 8.82
N ASP A 104 4.34 -2.47 8.39
CA ASP A 104 3.85 -2.62 7.03
C ASP A 104 2.33 -2.71 7.02
N GLY A 105 1.72 -2.13 5.99
CA GLY A 105 0.30 -2.17 5.73
C GLY A 105 0.02 -1.73 4.30
N SER A 106 -1.23 -1.59 3.94
CA SER A 106 -1.61 -1.08 2.63
C SER A 106 -2.94 -0.31 2.67
N VAL A 107 -3.11 0.58 1.71
CA VAL A 107 -4.41 1.14 1.37
C VAL A 107 -4.95 0.35 0.20
N GLU A 108 -6.06 -0.34 0.40
CA GLU A 108 -6.79 -1.01 -0.67
C GLU A 108 -7.85 -0.07 -1.24
N ILE A 109 -7.83 0.11 -2.55
CA ILE A 109 -8.80 0.89 -3.30
C ILE A 109 -9.52 -0.08 -4.22
N SER A 110 -10.86 -0.07 -4.21
CA SER A 110 -11.69 -0.96 -5.02
C SER A 110 -12.76 -0.19 -5.77
N LEU A 111 -13.04 -0.64 -6.99
CA LEU A 111 -14.16 -0.21 -7.81
C LEU A 111 -14.70 -1.46 -8.50
N GLU A 112 -15.91 -1.86 -8.18
CA GLU A 112 -16.51 -3.13 -8.63
C GLU A 112 -15.59 -4.33 -8.32
N ASP A 113 -15.17 -5.07 -9.34
CA ASP A 113 -14.27 -6.22 -9.25
C ASP A 113 -12.77 -5.83 -9.30
N LYS A 114 -12.45 -4.57 -9.63
CA LYS A 114 -11.08 -4.06 -9.70
C LYS A 114 -10.57 -3.62 -8.34
N LYS A 115 -9.30 -3.95 -8.07
CA LYS A 115 -8.61 -3.56 -6.83
C LYS A 115 -7.21 -3.09 -7.12
N VAL A 116 -6.80 -2.04 -6.42
CA VAL A 116 -5.42 -1.54 -6.39
C VAL A 116 -4.98 -1.46 -4.94
N SER A 117 -3.77 -1.91 -4.66
CA SER A 117 -3.17 -1.83 -3.33
C SER A 117 -1.98 -0.88 -3.36
N VAL A 118 -1.97 0.07 -2.44
CA VAL A 118 -0.86 1.01 -2.23
C VAL A 118 -0.17 0.62 -0.92
N PRO A 119 1.01 0.00 -0.97
CA PRO A 119 1.79 -0.31 0.22
C PRO A 119 2.12 0.94 1.03
N VAL A 120 2.00 0.82 2.35
CA VAL A 120 2.40 1.83 3.33
C VAL A 120 3.43 1.20 4.24
N HIS A 121 4.65 1.74 4.22
CA HIS A 121 5.75 1.28 5.04
C HIS A 121 6.15 2.37 6.02
N GLN A 122 6.10 2.11 7.33
CA GLN A 122 6.54 3.05 8.34
C GLN A 122 7.82 2.57 8.99
N ALA A 123 8.85 3.42 8.98
CA ALA A 123 10.12 3.15 9.64
C ALA A 123 9.93 2.97 11.15
N GLY A 124 10.75 2.13 11.76
CA GLY A 124 10.90 2.07 13.20
C GLY A 124 11.60 3.33 13.75
N LYS A 125 11.34 3.65 15.01
CA LYS A 125 12.05 4.71 15.71
C LYS A 125 13.52 4.32 15.82
N GLN A 126 14.38 5.15 15.25
CA GLN A 126 15.82 4.97 15.41
C GLN A 126 16.19 5.24 16.88
N VAL A 127 16.75 4.24 17.51
CA VAL A 127 17.44 4.42 18.78
C VAL A 127 18.83 4.92 18.37
N THR A 128 19.09 6.22 18.52
CA THR A 128 20.47 6.71 18.44
C THR A 128 21.22 6.05 19.59
N PRO A 129 22.29 5.30 19.34
CA PRO A 129 23.20 4.93 20.39
C PRO A 129 23.63 6.22 21.08
N ILE A 130 23.63 6.24 22.38
CA ILE A 130 24.21 7.37 23.15
C ILE A 130 25.71 7.24 22.92
N GLU A 131 26.23 7.89 21.85
CA GLU A 131 27.66 7.97 21.64
C GLU A 131 28.27 8.72 22.85
N GLY A 132 29.02 7.99 23.66
CA GLY A 132 29.75 8.56 24.77
C GLY A 132 28.90 9.12 25.93
N GLY A 133 27.67 8.67 26.06
CA GLY A 133 26.83 9.00 27.19
C GLY A 133 27.50 8.51 28.47
N GLU A 134 27.95 9.45 29.30
CA GLU A 134 28.42 9.14 30.65
C GLU A 134 27.32 8.31 31.33
N MET A 135 27.66 7.10 31.76
CA MET A 135 26.72 6.21 32.42
C MET A 135 26.24 6.88 33.71
N VAL A 136 24.98 7.29 33.73
CA VAL A 136 24.38 7.88 34.94
C VAL A 136 24.15 6.76 35.95
N ILE A 137 25.04 6.68 36.93
CA ILE A 137 24.91 5.75 38.04
C ILE A 137 23.95 6.39 39.04
N PRO A 138 22.81 5.76 39.38
CA PRO A 138 21.88 6.30 40.37
C PRO A 138 22.56 6.49 41.73
N GLU A 139 22.11 7.50 42.47
CA GLU A 139 22.63 7.77 43.80
C GLU A 139 22.53 6.53 44.72
N GLY A 140 23.61 6.19 45.39
CA GLY A 140 23.70 5.01 46.27
C GLY A 140 24.17 3.71 45.55
N TYR A 141 24.37 3.74 44.25
CA TYR A 141 24.91 2.61 43.46
C TYR A 141 26.37 2.89 43.08
N LYS A 142 27.16 1.83 42.96
CA LYS A 142 28.53 1.87 42.46
C LYS A 142 28.66 1.00 41.24
N LEU A 143 29.23 1.54 40.15
CA LEU A 143 29.59 0.72 39.00
C LEU A 143 30.65 -0.30 39.42
N VAL A 144 30.34 -1.58 39.29
CA VAL A 144 31.24 -2.67 39.63
C VAL A 144 32.00 -3.15 38.38
N TRP A 145 31.35 -3.09 37.25
CA TRP A 145 31.92 -3.53 35.97
C TRP A 145 31.16 -2.88 34.78
N ASN A 146 31.89 -2.55 33.74
CA ASN A 146 31.36 -2.02 32.48
C ASN A 146 32.22 -2.53 31.34
N ASP A 147 31.56 -3.02 30.27
CA ASP A 147 32.20 -3.33 28.98
C ASP A 147 31.38 -2.70 27.87
N GLU A 148 31.93 -1.66 27.28
CA GLU A 148 31.24 -0.90 26.20
C GLU A 148 31.48 -1.49 24.82
N PHE A 149 32.29 -2.57 24.69
CA PHE A 149 32.65 -3.23 23.41
C PHE A 149 33.14 -2.26 22.33
N ASN A 150 33.66 -1.11 22.73
CA ASN A 150 34.07 -0.05 21.80
C ASN A 150 35.57 -0.08 21.45
N GLU A 151 36.34 -1.01 22.02
CA GLU A 151 37.75 -1.22 21.74
C GLU A 151 38.02 -2.65 21.24
N GLY A 152 38.34 -2.76 19.94
CA GLY A 152 38.79 -4.02 19.34
C GLY A 152 37.64 -4.94 18.89
N SER A 153 37.98 -5.89 18.05
CA SER A 153 37.08 -6.91 17.49
C SER A 153 37.08 -8.22 18.27
N GLU A 154 37.83 -8.30 19.35
CA GLU A 154 38.01 -9.53 20.14
C GLU A 154 37.65 -9.28 21.61
N LEU A 155 37.04 -10.29 22.23
CA LEU A 155 36.75 -10.29 23.65
C LEU A 155 38.05 -10.23 24.47
N ASN A 156 38.09 -9.35 25.46
CA ASN A 156 39.20 -9.31 26.39
C ASN A 156 39.25 -10.65 27.19
N SER A 157 40.23 -11.49 26.93
CA SER A 157 40.40 -12.80 27.55
C SER A 157 40.67 -12.76 29.05
N THR A 158 40.97 -11.58 29.61
CA THR A 158 41.17 -11.41 31.04
C THR A 158 39.84 -11.31 31.80
N ASP A 159 38.83 -10.72 31.18
CA ASP A 159 37.51 -10.47 31.76
C ASP A 159 36.50 -11.55 31.47
N TRP A 160 36.71 -12.27 30.33
CA TRP A 160 35.82 -13.35 29.89
C TRP A 160 36.54 -14.70 29.95
N ARG A 161 36.13 -15.55 30.87
CA ARG A 161 36.60 -16.94 31.00
C ARG A 161 35.45 -17.88 30.60
N HIS A 162 35.77 -18.87 29.81
CA HIS A 162 34.87 -19.96 29.46
C HIS A 162 34.75 -20.99 30.57
#